data_9f1e6be24197e2fdd9e91186f364557c
#
_entry.id   9f1e6be24197e2fdd9e91186f364557c
#
_cell.length_a   1.000
_cell.length_b   1.000
_cell.length_c   1.000
_cell.angle_alpha   90.00
_cell.angle_beta   90.00
_cell.angle_gamma   90.00
#
_symmetry.space_group_name_H-M   'P 1'
#
loop_
_entity.id
_entity.type
_entity.pdbx_description
1 polymer ?
#
loop_
_entity_poly.entity_id
_entity_poly.type
_entity_poly.pdbx_seq_one_letter_code
_entity_poly.pdbx_strand_id
1 'polypeptide(L)' 'MRYVLNVLDISCNHCKMRISRALDELGIKNYEVSVEEKKVIIETEDLDSVLKKLEKIDYPVESYQEV' A
#
# COMPACT_ATOMS: atom_id res chain seq x y z
N MET A 1 7.26 12.18 -0.74
CA MET A 1 5.91 12.53 -1.17
C MET A 1 4.92 11.54 -0.57
N ARG A 2 3.77 12.01 -0.17
CA ARG A 2 2.78 11.17 0.50
C ARG A 2 1.64 10.82 -0.46
N TYR A 3 1.25 9.57 -0.46
CA TYR A 3 0.19 9.08 -1.33
C TYR A 3 -0.84 8.28 -0.53
N VAL A 4 -2.09 8.37 -0.94
CA VAL A 4 -3.16 7.52 -0.43
C VAL A 4 -3.54 6.56 -1.55
N LEU A 5 -3.37 5.27 -1.28
CA LEU A 5 -3.65 4.22 -2.26
C LEU A 5 -4.95 3.52 -1.90
N ASN A 6 -5.83 3.35 -2.87
CA ASN A 6 -7.08 2.61 -2.68
C ASN A 6 -6.85 1.17 -3.12
N VAL A 7 -6.89 0.24 -2.16
CA VAL A 7 -6.69 -1.18 -2.39
C VAL A 7 -7.94 -1.91 -1.93
N LEU A 8 -8.83 -2.21 -2.86
CA LEU A 8 -10.14 -2.78 -2.53
C LEU A 8 -10.08 -4.21 -2.00
N ASP A 9 -8.98 -4.91 -2.26
CA ASP A 9 -8.83 -6.30 -1.82
C ASP A 9 -8.42 -6.44 -0.35
N ILE A 10 -8.21 -5.34 0.34
CA ILE A 10 -7.93 -5.39 1.78
C ILE A 10 -9.22 -5.73 2.49
N SER A 11 -9.25 -6.90 3.13
CA SER A 11 -10.47 -7.37 3.80
C SER A 11 -10.25 -7.87 5.23
N CYS A 12 -8.99 -8.03 5.66
CA CYS A 12 -8.69 -8.56 6.98
C CYS A 12 -7.27 -8.17 7.42
N ASN A 13 -6.94 -8.53 8.66
CA ASN A 13 -5.62 -8.22 9.20
C ASN A 13 -4.47 -8.93 8.48
N HIS A 14 -4.73 -10.08 7.87
CA HIS A 14 -3.74 -10.78 7.07
C HIS A 14 -3.30 -9.95 5.87
N CYS A 15 -4.25 -9.28 5.24
CA CYS A 15 -3.96 -8.39 4.12
C CYS A 15 -3.07 -7.24 4.58
N LYS A 16 -3.39 -6.67 5.74
CA LYS A 16 -2.60 -5.59 6.32
C LYS A 16 -1.16 -6.05 6.55
N MET A 17 -0.96 -7.24 7.09
CA MET A 17 0.38 -7.77 7.36
C MET A 17 1.16 -7.98 6.06
N ARG A 18 0.52 -8.51 5.03
CA ARG A 18 1.16 -8.75 3.75
C ARG A 18 1.61 -7.45 3.10
N ILE A 19 0.74 -6.46 3.11
CA ILE A 19 1.05 -5.16 2.54
C ILE A 19 2.17 -4.49 3.34
N SER A 20 2.09 -4.54 4.66
CA SER A 20 3.14 -3.97 5.51
C SER A 20 4.49 -4.60 5.22
N ARG A 21 4.53 -5.92 5.09
CA ARG A 21 5.77 -6.63 4.77
C ARG A 21 6.32 -6.20 3.41
N ALA A 22 5.44 -6.07 2.42
CA ALA A 22 5.86 -5.65 1.09
C ALA A 22 6.47 -4.24 1.12
N LEU A 23 5.86 -3.34 1.88
CA LEU A 23 6.37 -1.98 2.02
C LEU A 23 7.71 -1.97 2.76
N ASP A 24 7.86 -2.79 3.78
CA ASP A 24 9.14 -2.93 4.48
C ASP A 24 10.24 -3.43 3.55
N GLU A 25 9.93 -4.37 2.67
CA GLU A 25 10.88 -4.88 1.70
C GLU A 25 11.35 -3.81 0.72
N LEU A 26 10.50 -2.83 0.45
CA LEU A 26 10.84 -1.71 -0.40
C LEU A 26 11.60 -0.59 0.34
N GLY A 27 11.80 -0.76 1.64
CA GLY A 27 12.50 0.24 2.44
C GLY A 27 11.63 1.42 2.84
N ILE A 28 10.33 1.30 2.70
CA ILE A 28 9.40 2.37 3.10
C ILE A 28 9.16 2.28 4.59
N LYS A 29 9.49 3.34 5.31
CA LYS A 29 9.39 3.38 6.76
C LYS A 29 8.12 4.05 7.27
N ASN A 30 7.59 5.00 6.51
CA ASN A 30 6.41 5.75 6.92
C ASN A 30 5.21 5.29 6.08
N TYR A 31 4.39 4.44 6.67
CA TYR A 31 3.19 3.96 6.01
C TYR A 31 2.12 3.62 7.04
N GLU A 32 0.89 3.59 6.60
CA GLU A 32 -0.24 3.19 7.41
C GLU A 32 -1.22 2.41 6.53
N VAL A 33 -1.67 1.28 7.02
CA VAL A 33 -2.64 0.45 6.30
C VAL A 33 -3.95 0.46 7.06
N SER A 34 -5.03 0.88 6.41
CA SER A 34 -6.36 0.89 7.01
C SER A 34 -7.22 -0.21 6.40
N VAL A 35 -7.58 -1.18 7.20
CA VAL A 35 -8.46 -2.28 6.76
C VAL A 35 -9.88 -1.77 6.58
N GLU A 36 -10.34 -0.91 7.48
CA GLU A 36 -11.70 -0.40 7.45
C GLU A 36 -11.98 0.44 6.21
N GLU A 37 -11.02 1.29 5.84
CA GLU A 37 -11.16 2.18 4.70
C GLU A 37 -10.62 1.59 3.42
N LYS A 38 -9.94 0.46 3.52
CA LYS A 38 -9.29 -0.22 2.38
C LYS A 38 -8.30 0.70 1.68
N LYS A 39 -7.52 1.40 2.48
CA LYS A 39 -6.55 2.38 1.99
C LYS A 39 -5.19 2.14 2.60
N VAL A 40 -4.16 2.51 1.85
CA VAL A 40 -2.78 2.47 2.31
C VAL A 40 -2.21 3.87 2.12
N ILE A 41 -1.70 4.46 3.20
CA ILE A 41 -1.05 5.76 3.16
C ILE A 41 0.44 5.51 3.25
N ILE A 42 1.19 6.03 2.29
CA ILE A 42 2.64 5.83 2.23
C ILE A 42 3.35 7.13 1.98
N GLU A 43 4.63 7.15 2.35
CA GLU A 43 5.52 8.25 2.01
C GLU A 43 6.70 7.66 1.25
N THR A 44 6.80 7.98 -0.03
CA THR A 44 7.86 7.45 -0.90
C THR A 44 8.13 8.40 -2.06
N GLU A 45 9.32 8.28 -2.61
CA GLU A 45 9.68 8.99 -3.84
C GLU A 45 9.51 8.11 -5.07
N ASP A 46 9.29 6.81 -4.87
CA ASP A 46 9.16 5.84 -5.96
C ASP A 46 7.84 5.11 -5.87
N LEU A 47 6.78 5.77 -6.30
CA LEU A 47 5.43 5.22 -6.29
C LEU A 47 5.31 4.01 -7.22
N ASP A 48 5.99 4.03 -8.36
CA ASP A 48 5.91 2.93 -9.33
C ASP A 48 6.31 1.60 -8.72
N SER A 49 7.37 1.59 -7.92
CA SER A 49 7.82 0.36 -7.25
C SER A 49 6.75 -0.16 -6.29
N VAL A 50 6.08 0.75 -5.58
CA VAL A 50 5.01 0.38 -4.66
C VAL A 50 3.84 -0.23 -5.41
N LEU A 51 3.42 0.42 -6.50
CA LEU A 51 2.29 -0.07 -7.29
C LEU A 51 2.58 -1.46 -7.86
N LYS A 52 3.78 -1.67 -8.38
CA LYS A 52 4.18 -2.96 -8.94
C LYS A 52 4.27 -4.03 -7.86
N LYS A 53 4.81 -3.68 -6.70
CA LYS A 53 4.94 -4.63 -5.60
C LYS A 53 3.59 -5.10 -5.09
N LEU A 54 2.66 -4.18 -4.90
CA LEU A 54 1.32 -4.53 -4.43
C LEU A 54 0.56 -5.36 -5.45
N GLU A 55 0.72 -5.06 -6.74
CA GLU A 55 0.13 -5.88 -7.79
C GLU A 55 0.68 -7.30 -7.76
N LYS A 56 1.99 -7.43 -7.52
CA LYS A 56 2.65 -8.72 -7.51
C LYS A 56 2.18 -9.62 -6.37
N ILE A 57 1.77 -9.05 -5.26
CA ILE A 57 1.27 -9.81 -4.10
C ILE A 57 -0.25 -9.92 -4.08
N ASP A 58 -0.90 -9.67 -5.21
CA ASP A 58 -2.34 -9.77 -5.39
C ASP A 58 -3.15 -8.71 -4.65
N TYR A 59 -2.57 -7.55 -4.43
CA TYR A 59 -3.27 -6.39 -3.87
C TYR A 59 -3.10 -5.20 -4.80
N PRO A 60 -3.67 -5.26 -6.01
CA PRO A 60 -3.51 -4.16 -6.97
C PRO A 60 -4.14 -2.88 -6.44
N VAL A 61 -3.46 -1.77 -6.68
CA VAL A 61 -3.96 -0.46 -6.32
C VAL A 61 -4.96 -0.02 -7.39
N GLU A 62 -6.20 0.20 -7.00
CA GLU A 62 -7.22 0.63 -7.95
C GLU A 62 -7.02 2.08 -8.35
N SER A 63 -6.71 2.91 -7.38
CA SER A 63 -6.44 4.32 -7.64
C SER A 63 -5.55 4.87 -6.53
N TYR A 64 -4.95 6.01 -6.78
CA TYR A 64 -4.12 6.66 -5.77
C TYR A 64 -4.24 8.16 -5.91
N GLN A 65 -3.86 8.86 -4.85
CA GLN A 65 -3.92 10.30 -4.80
C GLN A 65 -2.72 10.81 -3.99
N GLU A 66 -2.08 11.83 -4.51
CA GLU A 66 -1.00 12.50 -3.77
C GLU A 66 -1.60 13.51 -2.81
N VAL A 67 -1.10 13.53 -1.59
CA VAL A 67 -1.56 14.46 -0.56
C VAL A 67 -0.43 15.30 0.01
#